data_b20027fe7b495c1c3d7ab8df72071b28
#
_entry.id   b20027fe7b495c1c3d7ab8df72071b28
#
_cell.length_a   1.000
_cell.length_b   1.000
_cell.length_c   1.000
_cell.angle_alpha   90.00
_cell.angle_beta   90.00
_cell.angle_gamma   90.00
#
_symmetry.space_group_name_H-M   'P 1'
#
loop_
_entity.id
_entity.type
_entity.pdbx_description
1 polymer ?
#
loop_
_entity_poly.entity_id
_entity_poly.type
_entity_poly.pdbx_seq_one_letter_code
_entity_poly.pdbx_strand_id
1 'polypeptide(L)'
;MNENYYPIEINEAEGSFTIVNGGTAPAPCKITIIPKVDFMTLTITGLSDTPIEVSRVKTNDILVIDGEARQVLINDKDAFSSYNAWEFPKVQPGVNKISITNASQATIQIEYDTRYI
;
A
#
# COMPACT_ATOMS: atom_id res chain seq x y z
N MET A 1 -11.33 -21.84 -4.42
CA MET A 1 -10.96 -20.42 -4.25
C MET A 1 -9.57 -20.34 -3.67
N ASN A 2 -8.71 -19.65 -4.32
CA ASN A 2 -7.33 -19.52 -3.87
C ASN A 2 -7.12 -18.15 -3.26
N GLU A 3 -6.98 -18.15 -1.96
CA GLU A 3 -6.64 -16.95 -1.24
C GLU A 3 -5.14 -16.97 -0.98
N ASN A 4 -4.46 -15.99 -1.53
CA ASN A 4 -3.06 -15.78 -1.21
C ASN A 4 -3.00 -14.49 -0.42
N TYR A 5 -2.91 -14.67 0.87
CA TYR A 5 -2.79 -13.60 1.81
C TYR A 5 -1.32 -13.44 2.14
N TYR A 6 -0.75 -12.35 1.69
CA TYR A 6 0.68 -12.09 1.90
C TYR A 6 0.86 -10.80 2.68
N PRO A 7 0.82 -10.86 3.99
CA PRO A 7 1.24 -9.69 4.76
C PRO A 7 2.75 -9.56 4.62
N ILE A 8 3.19 -8.50 3.98
CA ILE A 8 4.61 -8.21 3.84
C ILE A 8 4.93 -7.09 4.79
N GLU A 9 5.81 -7.37 5.73
CA GLU A 9 6.25 -6.39 6.69
C GLU A 9 7.66 -5.93 6.31
N ILE A 10 7.82 -4.63 6.07
CA ILE A 10 9.07 -4.05 5.61
C ILE A 10 9.56 -3.07 6.65
N ASN A 11 10.74 -3.38 7.21
CA ASN A 11 11.38 -2.53 8.22
C ASN A 11 12.78 -2.12 7.80
N GLU A 12 13.09 -2.25 6.49
CA GLU A 12 14.42 -2.04 5.98
C GLU A 12 14.62 -0.62 5.46
N ALA A 13 15.89 -0.22 5.39
CA ALA A 13 16.24 1.10 4.87
C ALA A 13 15.99 1.24 3.38
N GLU A 14 15.88 0.13 2.65
CA GLU A 14 15.62 0.16 1.23
C GLU A 14 14.18 0.53 0.96
N GLY A 15 13.98 1.54 0.16
CA GLY A 15 12.65 2.04 -0.15
C GLY A 15 11.91 1.22 -1.21
N SER A 16 12.46 0.12 -1.70
CA SER A 16 11.83 -0.66 -2.76
C SER A 16 11.82 -2.15 -2.44
N PHE A 17 10.80 -2.83 -2.93
CA PHE A 17 10.64 -4.28 -2.78
C PHE A 17 9.78 -4.82 -3.91
N THR A 18 9.69 -6.14 -4.00
CA THR A 18 9.01 -6.81 -5.10
C THR A 18 7.92 -7.73 -4.57
N ILE A 19 6.76 -7.70 -5.21
CA ILE A 19 5.66 -8.62 -4.97
C ILE A 19 5.40 -9.39 -6.26
N VAL A 20 5.31 -10.70 -6.17
CA VAL A 20 4.94 -11.55 -7.31
C VAL A 20 3.50 -12.01 -7.14
N ASN A 21 2.63 -11.56 -8.04
CA ASN A 21 1.24 -11.95 -8.06
C ASN A 21 1.09 -13.14 -9.02
N GLY A 22 0.78 -14.31 -8.46
CA GLY A 22 0.63 -15.53 -9.25
C GLY A 22 -0.72 -15.67 -9.95
N GLY A 23 -1.62 -14.70 -9.78
CA GLY A 23 -2.91 -14.71 -10.47
C GLY A 23 -2.79 -14.31 -11.93
N THR A 24 -3.92 -14.32 -12.64
CA THR A 24 -4.00 -13.92 -14.05
C THR A 24 -4.75 -12.60 -14.23
N ALA A 25 -5.21 -12.00 -13.15
CA ALA A 25 -5.92 -10.72 -13.16
C ALA A 25 -5.30 -9.78 -12.11
N PRO A 26 -5.42 -8.47 -12.33
CA PRO A 26 -5.04 -7.51 -11.30
C PRO A 26 -5.85 -7.73 -10.03
N ALA A 27 -5.22 -7.59 -8.87
CA ALA A 27 -5.85 -7.78 -7.58
C ALA A 27 -5.76 -6.51 -6.75
N PRO A 28 -6.87 -5.96 -6.30
CA PRO A 28 -6.82 -4.84 -5.36
C PRO A 28 -6.04 -5.24 -4.11
N CYS A 29 -5.26 -4.33 -3.57
CA CYS A 29 -4.50 -4.63 -2.37
C CYS A 29 -4.82 -3.63 -1.26
N LYS A 30 -4.58 -4.08 -0.04
CA LYS A 30 -4.74 -3.28 1.16
C LYS A 30 -3.36 -3.02 1.75
N ILE A 31 -3.04 -1.75 1.96
CA ILE A 31 -1.75 -1.34 2.51
C ILE A 31 -1.99 -0.77 3.90
N THR A 32 -1.25 -1.28 4.87
CA THR A 32 -1.26 -0.75 6.23
C THR A 32 0.12 -0.19 6.52
N ILE A 33 0.19 1.08 6.90
CA ILE A 33 1.45 1.76 7.18
C ILE A 33 1.37 2.41 8.55
N ILE A 34 2.35 2.11 9.39
CA ILE A 34 2.48 2.71 10.72
C ILE A 34 3.81 3.47 10.74
N PRO A 35 3.79 4.81 10.62
CA PRO A 35 5.01 5.60 10.60
C PRO A 35 5.72 5.61 11.94
N LYS A 36 7.04 5.67 11.90
CA LYS A 36 7.89 5.87 13.07
C LYS A 36 8.27 7.33 13.26
N VAL A 37 8.01 8.15 12.23
CA VAL A 37 8.23 9.60 12.25
C VAL A 37 7.04 10.24 11.55
N ASP A 38 6.91 11.56 11.70
CA ASP A 38 5.85 12.29 11.00
C ASP A 38 6.20 12.45 9.52
N PHE A 39 5.23 12.20 8.65
CA PHE A 39 5.38 12.43 7.21
C PHE A 39 4.47 13.58 6.77
N MET A 40 5.05 14.57 6.09
CA MET A 40 4.27 15.59 5.38
C MET A 40 3.57 14.96 4.17
N THR A 41 4.31 14.16 3.41
CA THR A 41 3.80 13.43 2.26
C THR A 41 4.48 12.07 2.20
N LEU A 42 3.68 11.03 2.10
CA LEU A 42 4.17 9.67 1.91
C LEU A 42 3.83 9.27 0.48
N THR A 43 4.82 8.81 -0.28
CA THR A 43 4.65 8.48 -1.71
C THR A 43 4.87 7.00 -1.93
N ILE A 44 3.93 6.36 -2.62
CA ILE A 44 3.99 4.95 -2.97
C ILE A 44 3.94 4.84 -4.49
N THR A 45 4.92 4.15 -5.09
CA THR A 45 4.94 3.89 -6.53
C THR A 45 4.93 2.39 -6.80
N GLY A 46 4.37 2.00 -7.93
CA GLY A 46 4.34 0.60 -8.37
C GLY A 46 3.03 -0.13 -8.10
N LEU A 47 2.09 0.47 -7.40
CA LEU A 47 0.78 -0.13 -7.11
C LEU A 47 -0.36 0.55 -7.86
N SER A 48 -0.06 1.53 -8.68
CA SER A 48 -1.01 2.14 -9.60
C SER A 48 -0.23 2.76 -10.76
N ASP A 49 -0.93 3.21 -11.79
CA ASP A 49 -0.28 3.82 -12.96
C ASP A 49 0.40 5.14 -12.61
N THR A 50 -0.07 5.81 -11.57
CA THR A 50 0.51 7.06 -11.10
C THR A 50 0.90 6.90 -9.63
N PRO A 51 1.84 7.73 -9.12
CA PRO A 51 2.20 7.65 -7.71
C PRO A 51 1.00 7.92 -6.80
N ILE A 52 0.95 7.21 -5.68
CA ILE A 52 -0.03 7.41 -4.64
C ILE A 52 0.61 8.27 -3.56
N GLU A 53 -0.01 9.39 -3.22
CA GLU A 53 0.48 10.29 -2.20
C GLU A 53 -0.53 10.42 -1.07
N VAL A 54 -0.06 10.36 0.16
CA VAL A 54 -0.89 10.57 1.34
C VAL A 54 -0.23 11.64 2.19
N SER A 55 -1.00 12.66 2.54
CA SER A 55 -0.50 13.81 3.28
C SER A 55 -0.75 13.69 4.77
N ARG A 56 0.15 14.24 5.55
CA ARG A 56 -0.03 14.46 6.99
C ARG A 56 -0.31 13.18 7.78
N VAL A 57 0.58 12.20 7.62
CA VAL A 57 0.53 10.97 8.41
C VAL A 57 1.53 11.15 9.55
N LYS A 58 1.07 10.97 10.77
CA LYS A 58 1.89 11.22 11.96
C LYS A 58 2.44 9.94 12.56
N THR A 59 3.46 10.10 13.39
CA THR A 59 4.04 8.99 14.12
C THR A 59 2.98 8.16 14.83
N ASN A 60 3.06 6.85 14.68
CA ASN A 60 2.14 5.87 15.25
C ASN A 60 0.70 5.92 14.73
N ASP A 61 0.39 6.74 13.73
CA ASP A 61 -0.90 6.63 13.04
C ASP A 61 -0.97 5.29 12.34
N ILE A 62 -2.16 4.72 12.28
CA ILE A 62 -2.40 3.50 11.50
C ILE A 62 -3.10 3.92 10.22
N LEU A 63 -2.32 4.03 9.15
CA LEU A 63 -2.83 4.37 7.84
C LEU A 63 -3.22 3.09 7.11
N VAL A 64 -4.44 3.02 6.64
CA VAL A 64 -4.93 1.90 5.83
C VAL A 64 -5.44 2.44 4.50
N ILE A 65 -4.87 1.93 3.41
CA ILE A 65 -5.36 2.20 2.06
C ILE A 65 -5.91 0.88 1.52
N ASP A 66 -7.21 0.79 1.40
CA ASP A 66 -7.89 -0.44 1.01
C ASP A 66 -8.39 -0.32 -0.44
N GLY A 67 -7.70 -0.98 -1.36
CA GLY A 67 -8.06 -0.94 -2.78
C GLY A 67 -9.34 -1.68 -3.10
N GLU A 68 -9.68 -2.71 -2.32
CA GLU A 68 -10.91 -3.46 -2.52
C GLU A 68 -12.13 -2.64 -2.09
N ALA A 69 -12.09 -2.09 -0.90
CA ALA A 69 -13.18 -1.30 -0.34
C ALA A 69 -13.18 0.16 -0.82
N ARG A 70 -12.09 0.59 -1.44
CA ARG A 70 -11.87 1.97 -1.87
C ARG A 70 -11.99 2.94 -0.71
N GLN A 71 -11.26 2.66 0.35
CA GLN A 71 -11.25 3.45 1.56
C GLN A 71 -9.83 3.85 1.93
N VAL A 72 -9.71 5.03 2.53
CA VAL A 72 -8.48 5.48 3.16
C VAL A 72 -8.83 5.85 4.59
N LEU A 73 -8.18 5.20 5.53
CA LEU A 73 -8.45 5.39 6.96
C LEU A 73 -7.16 5.74 7.68
N ILE A 74 -7.27 6.64 8.65
CA ILE A 74 -6.19 6.89 9.61
C ILE A 74 -6.82 6.70 10.99
N ASN A 75 -6.31 5.74 11.75
CA ASN A 75 -6.84 5.38 13.07
C ASN A 75 -8.33 5.07 13.01
N ASP A 76 -8.74 4.30 11.97
CA ASP A 76 -10.12 3.88 11.72
C ASP A 76 -11.09 5.02 11.37
N LYS A 77 -10.57 6.19 11.06
CA LYS A 77 -11.39 7.34 10.64
C LYS A 77 -11.11 7.65 9.18
N ASP A 78 -12.15 8.08 8.48
CA ASP A 78 -12.02 8.44 7.08
C ASP A 78 -10.95 9.51 6.87
N ALA A 79 -10.01 9.22 5.99
CA ALA A 79 -8.90 10.12 5.67
C ALA A 79 -8.76 10.30 4.16
N PHE A 80 -9.84 10.13 3.42
CA PHE A 80 -9.80 10.24 1.97
C PHE A 80 -9.32 11.62 1.50
N SER A 81 -9.57 12.66 2.27
CA SER A 81 -9.09 14.01 1.95
C SER A 81 -7.56 14.13 1.96
N SER A 82 -6.87 13.23 2.63
CA SER A 82 -5.40 13.19 2.63
C SER A 82 -4.83 12.34 1.49
N TYR A 83 -5.68 11.64 0.76
CA TYR A 83 -5.30 10.74 -0.31
C TYR A 83 -5.27 11.48 -1.64
N ASN A 84 -4.16 11.41 -2.33
CA ASN A 84 -4.00 12.06 -3.63
C ASN A 84 -3.50 11.03 -4.64
N ALA A 85 -4.43 10.46 -5.39
CA ALA A 85 -4.14 9.53 -6.47
C ALA A 85 -5.38 9.37 -7.33
N TRP A 86 -5.16 8.97 -8.59
CA TRP A 86 -6.26 8.74 -9.54
C TRP A 86 -6.99 7.43 -9.29
N GLU A 87 -6.30 6.46 -8.68
CA GLU A 87 -6.85 5.13 -8.45
C GLU A 87 -6.37 4.57 -7.12
N PHE A 88 -7.01 3.49 -6.70
CA PHE A 88 -6.61 2.75 -5.52
C PHE A 88 -5.56 1.69 -5.87
N PRO A 89 -4.76 1.23 -4.89
CA PRO A 89 -3.66 0.31 -5.16
C PRO A 89 -4.15 -1.06 -5.62
N LYS A 90 -3.40 -1.64 -6.55
CA LYS A 90 -3.61 -2.99 -7.04
C LYS A 90 -2.27 -3.61 -7.42
N VAL A 91 -2.17 -4.93 -7.36
CA VAL A 91 -1.00 -5.66 -7.85
C VAL A 91 -1.35 -6.29 -9.19
N GLN A 92 -0.49 -6.09 -10.17
CA GLN A 92 -0.67 -6.68 -11.51
C GLN A 92 -0.20 -8.13 -11.49
N PRO A 93 -0.67 -8.97 -12.42
CA PRO A 93 -0.10 -10.30 -12.59
C PRO A 93 1.39 -10.22 -12.85
N GLY A 94 2.16 -11.13 -12.24
CA GLY A 94 3.60 -11.17 -12.39
C GLY A 94 4.32 -10.32 -11.36
N VAL A 95 5.43 -9.74 -11.76
CA VAL A 95 6.33 -9.01 -10.86
C VAL A 95 5.92 -7.55 -10.71
N ASN A 96 5.78 -7.12 -9.47
CA ASN A 96 5.47 -5.72 -9.15
C ASN A 96 6.62 -5.14 -8.34
N LYS A 97 7.23 -4.07 -8.84
CA LYS A 97 8.26 -3.33 -8.12
C LYS A 97 7.62 -2.15 -7.44
N ILE A 98 7.73 -2.10 -6.12
CA ILE A 98 7.06 -1.09 -5.29
C ILE A 98 8.11 -0.29 -4.55
N SER A 99 7.94 1.03 -4.57
CA SER A 99 8.81 1.93 -3.81
C SER A 99 7.96 2.79 -2.90
N ILE A 100 8.40 2.95 -1.66
CA ILE A 100 7.73 3.79 -0.67
C ILE A 100 8.77 4.73 -0.08
N THR A 101 8.46 6.02 -0.09
CA THR A 101 9.36 7.04 0.43
C THR A 101 9.65 6.81 1.90
N ASN A 102 10.93 6.75 2.26
CA ASN A 102 11.38 6.56 3.63
C ASN A 102 10.79 5.31 4.30
N ALA A 103 10.78 4.18 3.57
CA ALA A 103 10.21 2.94 4.07
C ALA A 103 10.84 2.49 5.40
N SER A 104 12.12 2.79 5.63
CA SER A 104 12.80 2.45 6.88
C SER A 104 12.21 3.17 8.10
N GLN A 105 11.44 4.22 7.88
CA GLN A 105 10.82 4.99 8.94
C GLN A 105 9.37 4.60 9.19
N ALA A 106 8.96 3.43 8.71
CA ALA A 106 7.59 2.95 8.86
C ALA A 106 7.54 1.42 8.85
N THR A 107 6.50 0.88 9.46
CA THR A 107 6.15 -0.54 9.32
C THR A 107 5.09 -0.63 8.25
N ILE A 108 5.29 -1.51 7.27
CA ILE A 108 4.44 -1.60 6.09
C ILE A 108 3.95 -3.04 5.92
N GLN A 109 2.65 -3.20 5.73
CA GLN A 109 2.03 -4.48 5.42
C GLN A 109 1.19 -4.35 4.15
N ILE A 110 1.27 -5.33 3.27
CA ILE A 110 0.49 -5.36 2.04
C ILE A 110 -0.22 -6.70 1.96
N GLU A 111 -1.52 -6.65 1.71
CA GLU A 111 -2.39 -7.84 1.64
C GLU A 111 -3.19 -7.81 0.34
N TYR A 112 -3.34 -8.97 -0.29
CA TYR A 112 -4.20 -9.09 -1.46
C TYR A 112 -4.62 -10.54 -1.66
N ASP A 113 -5.73 -10.73 -2.37
CA ASP A 113 -6.21 -12.04 -2.78
C ASP A 113 -5.90 -12.25 -4.24
N THR A 114 -5.30 -13.38 -4.57
CA THR A 114 -4.99 -13.74 -5.95
C THR A 114 -6.28 -13.91 -6.75
N ARG A 115 -6.31 -13.34 -7.97
CA ARG A 115 -7.47 -13.41 -8.86
C ARG A 115 -7.11 -14.04 -10.19
N TYR A 116 -8.07 -14.75 -10.75
CA TYR A 116 -7.91 -15.45 -12.03
C TYR A 116 -9.06 -15.08 -12.97
N ILE A 117 -8.74 -15.02 -14.25
CA ILE A 117 -9.74 -14.80 -15.30
C ILE A 117 -9.86 -16.02 -16.19
#